data_4bbf13355966a50c81c694b5e7f4c622
#
_entry.id   4bbf13355966a50c81c694b5e7f4c622
#
_cell.length_a   1.000
_cell.length_b   1.000
_cell.length_c   1.000
_cell.angle_alpha   90.00
_cell.angle_beta   90.00
_cell.angle_gamma   90.00
#
_symmetry.space_group_name_H-M   'P 1'
#
loop_
_entity.id
_entity.type
_entity.pdbx_description
1 polymer ?
#
loop_
_entity_poly.entity_id
_entity_poly.type
_entity_poly.pdbx_seq_one_letter_code
_entity_poly.pdbx_strand_id
1 'polypeptide(L)'
;KYEVGTVGAPTILAMGRGHFAQEIISTGRDAGVTIFRNELLARALFFAGQVGEEIPAPLFSAVAGVLAFIYRLNEEEEVDAPEVELPEDMRFDENGKALL
;
A
#
# COMPACT_ATOMS: atom_id res chain seq x y z
N LYS A 1 -11.03 3.32 -3.27
CA LYS A 1 -10.72 4.36 -2.29
C LYS A 1 -11.26 3.97 -0.92
N TYR A 2 -10.37 3.93 0.05
CA TYR A 2 -10.74 3.58 1.43
C TYR A 2 -11.14 4.84 2.20
N GLU A 3 -12.25 4.79 2.90
CA GLU A 3 -12.71 5.90 3.74
C GLU A 3 -12.40 5.61 5.21
N VAL A 4 -11.89 6.64 5.92
CA VAL A 4 -11.61 6.52 7.34
C VAL A 4 -12.92 6.27 8.09
N GLY A 5 -12.92 5.26 8.95
CA GLY A 5 -14.11 4.85 9.69
C GLY A 5 -14.95 3.78 9.02
N THR A 6 -14.61 3.40 7.79
CA THR A 6 -15.26 2.28 7.12
C THR A 6 -14.87 0.97 7.81
N VAL A 7 -15.83 0.08 8.00
CA VAL A 7 -15.59 -1.24 8.57
C VAL A 7 -15.05 -2.16 7.48
N GLY A 8 -14.01 -2.90 7.82
CA GLY A 8 -13.37 -3.85 6.93
C GLY A 8 -12.01 -3.38 6.43
N ALA A 9 -11.26 -4.28 5.84
CA ALA A 9 -9.94 -4.00 5.30
C ALA A 9 -10.05 -3.49 3.86
N PRO A 10 -9.07 -2.70 3.41
CA PRO A 10 -9.02 -2.30 2.00
C PRO A 10 -8.89 -3.51 1.08
N THR A 11 -9.46 -3.37 -0.10
CA THR A 11 -9.39 -4.39 -1.15
C THR A 11 -8.33 -3.98 -2.18
N ILE A 12 -7.56 -4.94 -2.65
CA ILE A 12 -6.58 -4.72 -3.71
C ILE A 12 -7.32 -4.69 -5.05
N LEU A 13 -7.24 -3.56 -5.74
CA LEU A 13 -7.92 -3.39 -7.03
C LEU A 13 -7.05 -3.76 -8.23
N ALA A 14 -5.74 -3.52 -8.12
CA ALA A 14 -4.80 -3.80 -9.21
C ALA A 14 -3.41 -4.00 -8.65
N MET A 15 -2.61 -4.79 -9.34
CA MET A 15 -1.21 -5.04 -9.02
C MET A 15 -0.39 -5.12 -10.29
N GLY A 16 0.88 -4.73 -10.20
CA GLY A 16 1.76 -4.84 -11.34
C GLY A 16 3.22 -4.65 -10.94
N ARG A 17 4.11 -5.00 -11.86
CA ARG A 17 5.56 -4.85 -11.71
C ARG A 17 6.11 -4.09 -12.91
N GLY A 18 7.20 -3.35 -12.68
CA GLY A 18 7.88 -2.65 -13.77
C GLY A 18 6.93 -1.71 -14.52
N HIS A 19 6.80 -1.93 -15.81
CA HIS A 19 5.95 -1.10 -16.66
C HIS A 19 4.49 -1.11 -16.23
N PHE A 20 3.97 -2.26 -15.82
CA PHE A 20 2.57 -2.35 -15.35
C PHE A 20 2.35 -1.57 -14.06
N ALA A 21 3.33 -1.58 -13.16
CA ALA A 21 3.24 -0.76 -11.96
C ALA A 21 3.20 0.73 -12.30
N GLN A 22 3.98 1.16 -13.27
CA GLN A 22 3.99 2.54 -13.73
C GLN A 22 2.65 2.95 -14.33
N GLU A 23 2.02 2.07 -15.09
CA GLU A 23 0.69 2.32 -15.64
C GLU A 23 -0.37 2.47 -14.55
N ILE A 24 -0.32 1.63 -13.51
CA ILE A 24 -1.24 1.74 -12.37
C ILE A 24 -1.06 3.08 -11.67
N ILE A 25 0.17 3.48 -11.41
CA ILE A 25 0.47 4.75 -10.76
C ILE A 25 -0.04 5.92 -11.61
N SER A 26 0.22 5.89 -12.90
CA SER A 26 -0.21 6.94 -13.82
C SER A 26 -1.73 7.05 -13.86
N THR A 27 -2.42 5.92 -13.97
CA THR A 27 -3.88 5.87 -13.98
C THR A 27 -4.46 6.42 -12.67
N GLY A 28 -3.89 6.02 -11.54
CA GLY A 28 -4.33 6.52 -10.23
C GLY A 28 -4.12 8.02 -10.09
N ARG A 29 -2.94 8.50 -10.52
CA ARG A 29 -2.62 9.93 -10.46
C ARG A 29 -3.58 10.74 -11.33
N ASP A 30 -3.86 10.28 -12.54
CA ASP A 30 -4.79 10.96 -13.44
C ASP A 30 -6.22 10.97 -12.88
N ALA A 31 -6.58 9.99 -12.08
CA ALA A 31 -7.87 9.92 -11.42
C ALA A 31 -7.93 10.68 -10.08
N GLY A 32 -6.85 11.35 -9.70
CA GLY A 32 -6.78 12.12 -8.46
C GLY A 32 -6.52 11.29 -7.20
N VAL A 33 -6.05 10.07 -7.36
CA VAL A 33 -5.71 9.21 -6.23
C VAL A 33 -4.35 9.60 -5.67
N THR A 34 -4.25 9.72 -4.35
CA THR A 34 -2.99 10.02 -3.68
C THR A 34 -2.05 8.81 -3.81
N ILE A 35 -0.82 9.07 -4.19
CA ILE A 35 0.21 8.03 -4.37
C ILE A 35 1.14 8.05 -3.16
N PHE A 36 1.27 6.91 -2.50
CA PHE A 36 2.24 6.71 -1.44
C PHE A 36 3.27 5.69 -1.92
N ARG A 37 4.55 6.06 -1.86
CA ARG A 37 5.62 5.20 -2.33
C ARG A 37 6.38 4.58 -1.16
N ASN A 38 6.40 3.25 -1.13
CA ASN A 38 7.23 2.49 -0.21
C ASN A 38 7.47 1.14 -0.85
N GLU A 39 8.71 0.87 -1.21
CA GLU A 39 9.06 -0.34 -1.96
C GLU A 39 8.78 -1.62 -1.19
N LEU A 40 9.12 -1.65 0.10
CA LEU A 40 8.92 -2.86 0.90
C LEU A 40 7.43 -3.17 1.08
N LEU A 41 6.62 -2.15 1.34
CA LEU A 41 5.18 -2.35 1.46
C LEU A 41 4.56 -2.76 0.13
N ALA A 42 4.97 -2.14 -0.96
CA ALA A 42 4.48 -2.48 -2.29
C ALA A 42 4.79 -3.95 -2.63
N ARG A 43 6.01 -4.40 -2.32
CA ARG A 43 6.40 -5.79 -2.54
C ARG A 43 5.61 -6.76 -1.66
N ALA A 44 5.40 -6.42 -0.39
CA ALA A 44 4.60 -7.24 0.51
C ALA A 44 3.18 -7.42 -0.03
N LEU A 45 2.56 -6.34 -0.48
CA LEU A 45 1.21 -6.40 -1.06
C LEU A 45 1.20 -7.21 -2.35
N PHE A 46 2.21 -7.03 -3.20
CA PHE A 46 2.27 -7.75 -4.47
C PHE A 46 2.47 -9.25 -4.29
N PHE A 47 3.41 -9.66 -3.43
CA PHE A 47 3.75 -11.07 -3.28
C PHE A 47 2.84 -11.82 -2.32
N ALA A 48 2.23 -11.16 -1.35
CA ALA A 48 1.34 -11.81 -0.38
C ALA A 48 -0.14 -11.59 -0.65
N GLY A 49 -0.51 -10.58 -1.44
CA GLY A 49 -1.90 -10.24 -1.71
C GLY A 49 -2.42 -10.79 -3.03
N GLN A 50 -3.71 -10.59 -3.26
CA GLN A 50 -4.37 -10.95 -4.52
C GLN A 50 -5.35 -9.87 -4.94
N VAL A 51 -5.42 -9.61 -6.24
CA VAL A 51 -6.38 -8.66 -6.79
C VAL A 51 -7.81 -9.15 -6.51
N GLY A 52 -8.66 -8.25 -6.08
CA GLY A 52 -10.06 -8.53 -5.77
C GLY A 52 -10.28 -8.96 -4.34
N GLU A 53 -9.23 -9.17 -3.57
CA GLU A 53 -9.34 -9.60 -2.17
C GLU A 53 -8.85 -8.50 -1.23
N GLU A 54 -9.26 -8.61 0.03
CA GLU A 54 -8.75 -7.72 1.06
C GLU A 54 -7.24 -7.94 1.24
N ILE A 55 -6.56 -6.91 1.71
CA ILE A 55 -5.13 -7.04 2.01
C ILE A 55 -4.92 -8.13 3.07
N PRO A 56 -3.77 -8.82 3.04
CA PRO A 56 -3.47 -9.82 4.06
C PRO A 56 -3.47 -9.23 5.47
N ALA A 57 -4.04 -9.97 6.41
CA ALA A 57 -4.14 -9.51 7.80
C ALA A 57 -2.82 -9.05 8.41
N PRO A 58 -1.68 -9.72 8.18
CA PRO A 58 -0.39 -9.26 8.71
C PRO A 58 0.03 -7.86 8.23
N LEU A 59 -0.59 -7.35 7.18
CA LEU A 59 -0.27 -6.02 6.64
C LEU A 59 -1.27 -4.93 7.07
N PHE A 60 -2.29 -5.27 7.85
CA PHE A 60 -3.32 -4.32 8.27
C PHE A 60 -2.74 -3.09 8.96
N SER A 61 -1.85 -3.31 9.92
CA SER A 61 -1.28 -2.22 10.70
C SER A 61 -0.46 -1.26 9.84
N ALA A 62 0.37 -1.80 8.95
CA ALA A 62 1.20 -1.00 8.05
C ALA A 62 0.32 -0.16 7.12
N VAL A 63 -0.69 -0.77 6.51
CA VAL A 63 -1.59 -0.07 5.58
C VAL A 63 -2.44 0.96 6.32
N ALA A 64 -2.92 0.63 7.52
CA ALA A 64 -3.69 1.58 8.32
C ALA A 64 -2.88 2.83 8.66
N GLY A 65 -1.59 2.67 8.96
CA GLY A 65 -0.69 3.80 9.20
C GLY A 65 -0.54 4.69 7.98
N VAL A 66 -0.41 4.09 6.80
CA VAL A 66 -0.32 4.84 5.55
C VAL A 66 -1.63 5.59 5.27
N LEU A 67 -2.77 4.94 5.45
CA LEU A 67 -4.07 5.58 5.23
C LEU A 67 -4.31 6.74 6.18
N ALA A 68 -3.93 6.60 7.44
CA ALA A 68 -4.02 7.69 8.41
C ALA A 68 -3.14 8.88 8.00
N PHE A 69 -1.93 8.62 7.52
CA PHE A 69 -1.03 9.65 7.02
C PHE A 69 -1.64 10.37 5.81
N ILE A 70 -2.17 9.63 4.84
CA ILE A 70 -2.82 10.22 3.66
C ILE A 70 -4.02 11.07 4.06
N TYR A 71 -4.82 10.59 5.01
CA TYR A 71 -5.97 11.35 5.51
C TYR A 71 -5.52 12.71 6.07
N ARG A 72 -4.48 12.72 6.88
CA ARG A 72 -3.96 13.96 7.47
C ARG A 72 -3.38 14.91 6.43
N LEU A 73 -2.69 14.37 5.42
CA LEU A 73 -2.21 15.19 4.32
C LEU A 73 -3.37 15.87 3.57
N ASN A 74 -4.46 15.13 3.35
CA ASN A 74 -5.64 15.67 2.67
C ASN A 74 -6.34 16.74 3.50
N GLU A 75 -6.16 16.73 4.81
CA GLU A 75 -6.65 17.78 5.72
C GLU A 75 -5.65 18.93 5.89
N GLU A 76 -4.65 18.97 5.04
CA GLU A 76 -3.61 20.02 5.05
C GLU A 76 -2.81 20.12 6.35
N GLU A 77 -2.72 19.01 7.08
CA GLU A 77 -1.87 18.94 8.28
C GLU A 77 -0.43 18.68 7.88
N GLU A 78 0.49 19.24 8.65
CA GLU A 78 1.89 18.91 8.51
C GLU A 78 2.17 17.67 9.35
N VAL A 79 2.47 16.56 8.67
CA VAL A 79 2.76 15.29 9.33
C VAL A 79 3.95 14.63 8.66
N ASP A 80 4.73 13.92 9.46
CA ASP A 80 5.83 13.12 8.94
C ASP A 80 5.29 11.83 8.32
N ALA A 81 5.95 11.36 7.28
CA ALA A 81 5.62 10.09 6.68
C ALA A 81 5.81 8.97 7.72
N PRO A 82 4.92 7.98 7.76
CA PRO A 82 5.02 6.91 8.73
C PRO A 82 6.20 6.01 8.45
N GLU A 83 6.77 5.44 9.50
CA GLU A 83 7.65 4.30 9.35
C GLU A 83 6.77 3.08 9.07
N VAL A 84 7.04 2.41 7.96
CA VAL A 84 6.28 1.22 7.60
C VAL A 84 7.00 0.01 8.17
N GLU A 85 6.39 -0.63 9.16
CA GLU A 85 6.91 -1.85 9.75
C GLU A 85 6.17 -3.06 9.19
N LEU A 86 6.94 -4.02 8.70
CA LEU A 86 6.43 -5.24 8.11
C LEU A 86 6.94 -6.45 8.90
N PRO A 87 6.12 -7.54 8.98
CA PRO A 87 6.62 -8.80 9.50
C PRO A 87 7.89 -9.24 8.76
N GLU A 88 8.82 -9.87 9.46
CA GLU A 88 10.09 -10.30 8.84
C GLU A 88 9.90 -11.22 7.64
N ASP A 89 8.90 -12.09 7.70
CA ASP A 89 8.61 -13.02 6.61
C ASP A 89 7.85 -12.38 5.44
N MET A 90 7.52 -11.09 5.55
CA MET A 90 6.86 -10.33 4.48
C MET A 90 7.74 -9.20 3.95
N ARG A 91 9.03 -9.26 4.19
CA ARG A 91 10.00 -8.37 3.59
C ARG A 91 10.63 -9.10 2.41
N PHE A 92 10.33 -8.64 1.22
CA PHE A 92 10.73 -9.30 -0.02
C PHE A 92 11.68 -8.45 -0.83
N ASP A 93 12.57 -9.10 -1.59
CA ASP A 93 13.30 -8.44 -2.65
C ASP A 93 12.40 -8.25 -3.87
N GLU A 94 12.94 -7.69 -4.94
CA GLU A 94 12.16 -7.43 -6.16
C GLU A 94 11.64 -8.68 -6.87
N ASN A 95 12.18 -9.85 -6.53
CA ASN A 95 11.78 -11.12 -7.10
C ASN A 95 10.87 -11.94 -6.19
N GLY A 96 10.52 -11.40 -5.02
CA GLY A 96 9.64 -12.08 -4.07
C GLY A 96 10.36 -13.00 -3.12
N LYS A 97 11.68 -12.91 -3.05
CA LYS A 97 12.47 -13.71 -2.11
C LYS A 97 12.55 -12.97 -0.77
N ALA A 98 12.36 -13.68 0.33
CA ALA A 98 12.44 -13.09 1.66
C ALA A 98 13.83 -12.53 1.97
N LEU A 99 13.85 -11.35 2.56
CA LEU A 99 15.07 -10.65 2.97
C LEU A 99 15.42 -11.09 4.40
N LEU A 100 15.95 -12.26 4.55
CA LEU A 100 16.34 -12.79 5.86
C LEU A 100 17.85 -12.82 6.04
#